data_5eb71d624f2ba8c3907a087fc61efc33
#
_entry.id   5eb71d624f2ba8c3907a087fc61efc33
#
_cell.length_a   1.000
_cell.length_b   1.000
_cell.length_c   1.000
_cell.angle_alpha   90.00
_cell.angle_beta   90.00
_cell.angle_gamma   90.00
#
_symmetry.space_group_name_H-M   'P 1'
#
loop_
_entity.id
_entity.type
_entity.pdbx_description
1 polymer ?
#
loop_
_entity_poly.entity_id
_entity_poly.type
_entity_poly.pdbx_seq_one_letter_code
_entity_poly.pdbx_strand_id
1 'polypeptide(L)'
;RATAITLAKQGMRVFGTVRSLDKAEKLNAMAQQAGASVELVVMDVASDDSVQHGFEEIHARAGRVDHLVNNAGVGGNAVAEECSIALYHDVMNVNLYGAVRCIHAVLPQMRARRSGTIVNVSSVVGRIAAMGQQPYFTSKWALEGMSEGLAQEVAPFGIRVAIVEPGITKSAIFAKNIDGPNKTDAYNAHYRRLFQ
;
A
#
# COMPACT_ATOMS: atom_id res chain seq x y z
N ARG A 1 10.20 -2.60 -1.07
CA ARG A 1 11.46 -3.18 -1.59
C ARG A 1 12.00 -4.23 -0.64
N ALA A 2 12.28 -3.90 0.63
CA ALA A 2 12.82 -4.87 1.60
C ALA A 2 11.96 -6.14 1.68
N THR A 3 10.65 -6.02 1.85
CA THR A 3 9.71 -7.14 1.89
C THR A 3 9.84 -8.07 0.68
N ALA A 4 9.87 -7.49 -0.54
CA ALA A 4 10.01 -8.29 -1.77
C ALA A 4 11.31 -9.09 -1.79
N ILE A 5 12.43 -8.44 -1.42
CA ILE A 5 13.75 -9.09 -1.35
C ILE A 5 13.76 -10.20 -0.28
N THR A 6 13.19 -9.94 0.90
CA THR A 6 13.14 -10.93 1.98
C THR A 6 12.35 -12.17 1.57
N LEU A 7 11.18 -11.98 0.94
CA LEU A 7 10.36 -13.09 0.46
C LEU A 7 11.06 -13.89 -0.65
N ALA A 8 11.71 -13.20 -1.58
CA ALA A 8 12.49 -13.85 -2.64
C ALA A 8 13.65 -14.68 -2.08
N LYS A 9 14.34 -14.19 -1.04
CA LYS A 9 15.40 -14.95 -0.33
C LYS A 9 14.87 -16.20 0.38
N GLN A 10 13.59 -16.22 0.72
CA GLN A 10 12.93 -17.38 1.30
C GLN A 10 12.40 -18.38 0.23
N GLY A 11 12.79 -18.19 -1.03
CA GLY A 11 12.43 -19.09 -2.13
C GLY A 11 11.07 -18.81 -2.77
N MET A 12 10.40 -17.72 -2.42
CA MET A 12 9.17 -17.34 -3.08
C MET A 12 9.45 -16.69 -4.45
N ARG A 13 8.64 -17.00 -5.45
CA ARG A 13 8.59 -16.23 -6.69
C ARG A 13 7.86 -14.92 -6.43
N VAL A 14 8.55 -13.79 -6.55
CA VAL A 14 8.03 -12.49 -6.15
C VAL A 14 7.89 -11.55 -7.33
N PHE A 15 6.68 -11.00 -7.51
CA PHE A 15 6.40 -9.91 -8.43
C PHE A 15 6.38 -8.59 -7.66
N GLY A 16 7.29 -7.70 -8.00
CA GLY A 16 7.34 -6.35 -7.45
C GLY A 16 6.72 -5.35 -8.41
N THR A 17 5.72 -4.60 -7.97
CA THR A 17 5.05 -3.60 -8.81
C THR A 17 5.72 -2.23 -8.70
N VAL A 18 5.88 -1.56 -9.83
CA VAL A 18 6.43 -0.21 -9.96
C VAL A 18 5.57 0.61 -10.91
N ARG A 19 5.46 1.94 -10.68
CA ARG A 19 4.68 2.81 -11.58
C ARG A 19 5.36 3.03 -12.94
N SER A 20 6.69 2.84 -12.99
CA SER A 20 7.49 2.94 -14.21
C SER A 20 8.81 2.21 -14.01
N LEU A 21 9.41 1.71 -15.09
CA LEU A 21 10.66 0.89 -15.02
C LEU A 21 11.89 1.69 -14.61
N ASP A 22 11.94 2.99 -14.88
CA ASP A 22 12.99 3.90 -14.42
C ASP A 22 13.10 3.94 -12.88
N LYS A 23 12.00 3.69 -12.17
CA LYS A 23 11.97 3.61 -10.71
C LYS A 23 12.36 2.25 -10.15
N ALA A 24 12.62 1.28 -11.02
CA ALA A 24 12.97 -0.09 -10.66
C ALA A 24 14.47 -0.27 -10.33
N GLU A 25 15.36 0.58 -10.84
CA GLU A 25 16.81 0.44 -10.71
C GLU A 25 17.26 0.18 -9.27
N LYS A 26 16.71 0.97 -8.32
CA LYS A 26 17.05 0.79 -6.91
C LYS A 26 16.59 -0.55 -6.34
N LEU A 27 15.46 -1.08 -6.79
CA LEU A 27 14.99 -2.40 -6.37
C LEU A 27 15.89 -3.49 -6.97
N ASN A 28 16.21 -3.38 -8.26
CA ASN A 28 17.07 -4.33 -8.95
C ASN A 28 18.47 -4.39 -8.31
N ALA A 29 19.09 -3.22 -8.07
CA ALA A 29 20.41 -3.16 -7.42
C ALA A 29 20.38 -3.79 -6.01
N MET A 30 19.38 -3.49 -5.20
CA MET A 30 19.24 -4.07 -3.87
C MET A 30 18.97 -5.58 -3.91
N ALA A 31 18.15 -6.05 -4.86
CA ALA A 31 17.87 -7.47 -5.03
C ALA A 31 19.15 -8.23 -5.46
N GLN A 32 19.88 -7.71 -6.42
CA GLN A 32 21.15 -8.28 -6.88
C GLN A 32 22.19 -8.36 -5.75
N GLN A 33 22.37 -7.29 -4.97
CA GLN A 33 23.26 -7.29 -3.80
C GLN A 33 22.85 -8.32 -2.74
N ALA A 34 21.55 -8.59 -2.62
CA ALA A 34 21.03 -9.56 -1.68
C ALA A 34 21.00 -11.00 -2.20
N GLY A 35 21.44 -11.26 -3.44
CA GLY A 35 21.34 -12.56 -4.11
C GLY A 35 19.90 -13.03 -4.31
N ALA A 36 18.97 -12.08 -4.50
CA ALA A 36 17.55 -12.35 -4.67
C ALA A 36 17.06 -11.92 -6.05
N SER A 37 16.03 -12.59 -6.57
CA SER A 37 15.36 -12.24 -7.83
C SER A 37 13.96 -11.74 -7.55
N VAL A 38 13.61 -10.54 -8.06
CA VAL A 38 12.27 -9.97 -8.00
C VAL A 38 11.86 -9.63 -9.42
N GLU A 39 10.79 -10.23 -9.89
CA GLU A 39 10.22 -9.93 -11.20
C GLU A 39 9.42 -8.62 -11.13
N LEU A 40 9.55 -7.77 -12.14
CA LEU A 40 8.91 -6.46 -12.14
C LEU A 40 7.68 -6.46 -13.05
N VAL A 41 6.66 -5.74 -12.60
CA VAL A 41 5.44 -5.45 -13.37
C VAL A 41 5.13 -3.96 -13.21
N VAL A 42 4.83 -3.31 -14.32
CA VAL A 42 4.38 -1.91 -14.29
C VAL A 42 2.93 -1.88 -13.83
N MET A 43 2.68 -1.23 -12.70
CA MET A 43 1.34 -1.13 -12.14
C MET A 43 1.22 0.11 -11.25
N ASP A 44 0.25 0.96 -11.54
CA ASP A 44 -0.21 2.03 -10.64
C ASP A 44 -1.51 1.61 -9.97
N VAL A 45 -1.47 1.43 -8.66
CA VAL A 45 -2.64 1.01 -7.87
C VAL A 45 -3.75 2.07 -7.85
N ALA A 46 -3.47 3.30 -8.25
CA ALA A 46 -4.45 4.38 -8.35
C ALA A 46 -5.28 4.32 -9.64
N SER A 47 -5.00 3.38 -10.57
CA SER A 47 -5.68 3.22 -11.85
C SER A 47 -6.27 1.81 -11.97
N ASP A 48 -7.57 1.71 -12.27
CA ASP A 48 -8.27 0.44 -12.48
C ASP A 48 -7.65 -0.34 -13.65
N ASP A 49 -7.45 0.32 -14.80
CA ASP A 49 -6.88 -0.30 -15.99
C ASP A 49 -5.45 -0.78 -15.75
N SER A 50 -4.63 0.02 -15.04
CA SER A 50 -3.26 -0.36 -14.72
C SER A 50 -3.19 -1.58 -13.80
N VAL A 51 -4.09 -1.68 -12.83
CA VAL A 51 -4.19 -2.85 -11.94
C VAL A 51 -4.65 -4.07 -12.72
N GLN A 52 -5.66 -3.93 -13.57
CA GLN A 52 -6.14 -5.02 -14.41
C GLN A 52 -5.02 -5.59 -15.29
N HIS A 53 -4.38 -4.76 -16.10
CA HIS A 53 -3.27 -5.18 -16.98
C HIS A 53 -2.11 -5.80 -16.21
N GLY A 54 -1.74 -5.20 -15.06
CA GLY A 54 -0.66 -5.73 -14.24
C GLY A 54 -0.97 -7.13 -13.68
N PHE A 55 -2.19 -7.40 -13.27
CA PHE A 55 -2.58 -8.76 -12.82
C PHE A 55 -2.76 -9.74 -13.98
N GLU A 56 -3.21 -9.29 -15.14
CA GLU A 56 -3.22 -10.13 -16.37
C GLU A 56 -1.80 -10.61 -16.70
N GLU A 57 -0.81 -9.70 -16.68
CA GLU A 57 0.60 -10.05 -16.88
C GLU A 57 1.10 -11.03 -15.81
N ILE A 58 0.82 -10.80 -14.52
CA ILE A 58 1.21 -11.69 -13.43
C ILE A 58 0.59 -13.08 -13.63
N HIS A 59 -0.69 -13.15 -13.95
CA HIS A 59 -1.38 -14.42 -14.18
C HIS A 59 -0.82 -15.16 -15.40
N ALA A 60 -0.51 -14.46 -16.51
CA ALA A 60 0.12 -15.07 -17.69
C ALA A 60 1.49 -15.67 -17.37
N ARG A 61 2.28 -15.01 -16.49
CA ARG A 61 3.63 -15.43 -16.12
C ARG A 61 3.68 -16.48 -15.00
N ALA A 62 2.76 -16.42 -14.04
CA ALA A 62 2.79 -17.27 -12.83
C ALA A 62 1.58 -18.20 -12.71
N GLY A 63 0.52 -18.02 -13.47
CA GLY A 63 -0.71 -18.77 -13.39
C GLY A 63 -1.60 -18.39 -12.20
N ARG A 64 -1.02 -18.02 -11.06
CA ARG A 64 -1.75 -17.65 -9.84
C ARG A 64 -0.97 -16.71 -8.93
N VAL A 65 -1.70 -16.10 -7.99
CA VAL A 65 -1.13 -15.33 -6.87
C VAL A 65 -1.52 -16.00 -5.56
N ASP A 66 -0.56 -16.52 -4.81
CA ASP A 66 -0.81 -17.16 -3.51
C ASP A 66 -0.84 -16.15 -2.36
N HIS A 67 -0.03 -15.11 -2.45
CA HIS A 67 0.10 -14.06 -1.44
C HIS A 67 0.05 -12.68 -2.08
N LEU A 68 -0.83 -11.82 -1.59
CA LEU A 68 -0.91 -10.42 -1.97
C LEU A 68 -0.41 -9.56 -0.80
N VAL A 69 0.53 -8.64 -1.07
CA VAL A 69 0.99 -7.66 -0.08
C VAL A 69 0.66 -6.26 -0.58
N ASN A 70 -0.39 -5.65 -0.07
CA ASN A 70 -0.78 -4.27 -0.32
C ASN A 70 0.09 -3.34 0.54
N ASN A 71 1.18 -2.86 -0.06
CA ASN A 71 2.15 -1.98 0.61
C ASN A 71 2.28 -0.61 -0.07
N ALA A 72 1.66 -0.40 -1.22
CA ALA A 72 1.64 0.90 -1.87
C ALA A 72 0.97 1.94 -0.96
N GLY A 73 1.57 3.12 -0.86
CA GLY A 73 1.02 4.17 -0.01
C GLY A 73 1.75 5.49 -0.18
N VAL A 74 1.02 6.55 0.10
CA VAL A 74 1.47 7.94 0.15
C VAL A 74 1.04 8.55 1.48
N GLY A 75 1.79 9.53 1.97
CA GLY A 75 1.38 10.38 3.08
C GLY A 75 0.53 11.55 2.60
N GLY A 76 -0.10 12.25 3.54
CA GLY A 76 -0.82 13.50 3.27
C GLY A 76 -0.77 14.36 4.53
N ASN A 77 -0.12 15.52 4.43
CA ASN A 77 0.08 16.46 5.53
C ASN A 77 -0.87 17.64 5.33
N ALA A 78 -1.84 17.77 6.20
CA ALA A 78 -2.66 18.98 6.32
C ALA A 78 -3.43 18.95 7.64
N VAL A 79 -3.66 20.11 8.24
CA VAL A 79 -4.69 20.28 9.29
C VAL A 79 -6.07 20.21 8.63
N ALA A 80 -7.09 19.84 9.39
CA ALA A 80 -8.42 19.54 8.85
C ALA A 80 -9.01 20.70 8.03
N GLU A 81 -8.92 21.93 8.56
CA GLU A 81 -9.47 23.12 7.92
C GLU A 81 -8.80 23.47 6.57
N GLU A 82 -7.52 23.17 6.43
CA GLU A 82 -6.74 23.48 5.24
C GLU A 82 -6.66 22.33 4.25
N CYS A 83 -7.12 21.14 4.64
CA CYS A 83 -7.11 19.96 3.82
C CYS A 83 -8.22 19.99 2.77
N SER A 84 -7.84 20.01 1.50
CA SER A 84 -8.83 19.95 0.41
C SER A 84 -9.44 18.56 0.29
N ILE A 85 -10.68 18.49 -0.21
CA ILE A 85 -11.34 17.23 -0.56
C ILE A 85 -10.52 16.47 -1.63
N ALA A 86 -9.89 17.18 -2.57
CA ALA A 86 -9.00 16.57 -3.56
C ALA A 86 -7.84 15.82 -2.91
N LEU A 87 -7.18 16.40 -1.88
CA LEU A 87 -6.10 15.74 -1.15
C LEU A 87 -6.59 14.47 -0.43
N TYR A 88 -7.80 14.49 0.15
CA TYR A 88 -8.41 13.27 0.70
C TYR A 88 -8.60 12.20 -0.38
N HIS A 89 -9.14 12.58 -1.55
CA HIS A 89 -9.33 11.65 -2.67
C HIS A 89 -8.01 11.06 -3.16
N ASP A 90 -6.97 11.86 -3.33
CA ASP A 90 -5.66 11.41 -3.81
C ASP A 90 -5.04 10.37 -2.86
N VAL A 91 -5.06 10.64 -1.55
CA VAL A 91 -4.52 9.73 -0.55
C VAL A 91 -5.36 8.46 -0.43
N MET A 92 -6.69 8.58 -0.40
CA MET A 92 -7.60 7.44 -0.36
C MET A 92 -7.48 6.56 -1.61
N ASN A 93 -7.31 7.18 -2.79
CA ASN A 93 -7.20 6.46 -4.05
C ASN A 93 -6.00 5.50 -4.08
N VAL A 94 -4.88 5.91 -3.49
CA VAL A 94 -3.69 5.05 -3.39
C VAL A 94 -3.80 4.08 -2.21
N ASN A 95 -4.09 4.60 -1.00
CA ASN A 95 -3.90 3.85 0.25
C ASN A 95 -5.02 2.86 0.54
N LEU A 96 -6.25 3.17 0.12
CA LEU A 96 -7.43 2.31 0.32
C LEU A 96 -7.88 1.68 -1.00
N TYR A 97 -8.31 2.50 -1.98
CA TYR A 97 -8.89 1.95 -3.20
C TYR A 97 -7.88 1.15 -4.01
N GLY A 98 -6.58 1.52 -3.96
CA GLY A 98 -5.51 0.73 -4.55
C GLY A 98 -5.42 -0.69 -3.96
N ALA A 99 -5.54 -0.82 -2.64
CA ALA A 99 -5.60 -2.14 -1.98
C ALA A 99 -6.86 -2.92 -2.38
N VAL A 100 -8.02 -2.26 -2.43
CA VAL A 100 -9.29 -2.88 -2.86
C VAL A 100 -9.21 -3.40 -4.29
N ARG A 101 -8.66 -2.61 -5.23
CA ARG A 101 -8.45 -3.05 -6.63
C ARG A 101 -7.61 -4.32 -6.70
N CYS A 102 -6.47 -4.34 -5.99
CA CYS A 102 -5.59 -5.51 -5.96
C CYS A 102 -6.27 -6.73 -5.32
N ILE A 103 -7.06 -6.53 -4.27
CA ILE A 103 -7.85 -7.59 -3.63
C ILE A 103 -8.87 -8.16 -4.62
N HIS A 104 -9.63 -7.31 -5.32
CA HIS A 104 -10.59 -7.74 -6.33
C HIS A 104 -9.94 -8.57 -7.44
N ALA A 105 -8.72 -8.23 -7.84
CA ALA A 105 -8.00 -8.96 -8.89
C ALA A 105 -7.59 -10.39 -8.50
N VAL A 106 -7.27 -10.64 -7.20
CA VAL A 106 -6.79 -11.96 -6.75
C VAL A 106 -7.87 -12.82 -6.09
N LEU A 107 -8.89 -12.19 -5.50
CA LEU A 107 -9.87 -12.86 -4.65
C LEU A 107 -10.67 -13.96 -5.36
N PRO A 108 -11.14 -13.81 -6.62
CA PRO A 108 -11.87 -14.86 -7.30
C PRO A 108 -11.09 -16.17 -7.42
N GLN A 109 -9.81 -16.11 -7.79
CA GLN A 109 -8.95 -17.29 -7.87
C GLN A 109 -8.62 -17.88 -6.48
N MET A 110 -8.34 -17.03 -5.48
CA MET A 110 -8.10 -17.49 -4.12
C MET A 110 -9.32 -18.20 -3.56
N ARG A 111 -10.52 -17.68 -3.77
CA ARG A 111 -11.79 -18.29 -3.36
C ARG A 111 -12.02 -19.63 -4.05
N ALA A 112 -11.82 -19.71 -5.37
CA ALA A 112 -12.02 -20.94 -6.13
C ALA A 112 -11.13 -22.09 -5.64
N ARG A 113 -9.85 -21.82 -5.32
CA ARG A 113 -8.92 -22.82 -4.79
C ARG A 113 -8.96 -22.99 -3.28
N ARG A 114 -9.78 -22.19 -2.57
CA ARG A 114 -9.92 -22.18 -1.11
C ARG A 114 -8.59 -21.97 -0.37
N SER A 115 -7.74 -21.12 -0.91
CA SER A 115 -6.41 -20.84 -0.34
C SER A 115 -5.89 -19.49 -0.82
N GLY A 116 -5.33 -18.69 0.09
CA GLY A 116 -4.70 -17.42 -0.18
C GLY A 116 -4.31 -16.69 1.09
N THR A 117 -3.44 -15.69 0.92
CA THR A 117 -3.10 -14.76 2.02
C THR A 117 -3.06 -13.35 1.48
N ILE A 118 -3.73 -12.45 2.17
CA ILE A 118 -3.74 -11.01 1.88
C ILE A 118 -3.12 -10.30 3.07
N VAL A 119 -2.08 -9.49 2.82
CA VAL A 119 -1.41 -8.69 3.84
C VAL A 119 -1.60 -7.22 3.49
N ASN A 120 -2.29 -6.49 4.33
CA ASN A 120 -2.48 -5.04 4.18
C ASN A 120 -1.53 -4.29 5.12
N VAL A 121 -0.65 -3.46 4.55
CA VAL A 121 0.28 -2.64 5.33
C VAL A 121 -0.41 -1.34 5.70
N SER A 122 -0.89 -1.30 6.93
CA SER A 122 -1.49 -0.13 7.57
C SER A 122 -0.42 0.76 8.22
N SER A 123 -0.64 1.17 9.42
CA SER A 123 0.26 1.96 10.28
C SER A 123 -0.27 1.98 11.71
N VAL A 124 0.59 2.26 12.68
CA VAL A 124 0.15 2.60 14.05
C VAL A 124 -0.91 3.72 14.05
N VAL A 125 -0.86 4.64 13.07
CA VAL A 125 -1.86 5.70 12.92
C VAL A 125 -3.19 5.23 12.31
N GLY A 126 -3.34 3.96 12.00
CA GLY A 126 -4.63 3.31 11.78
C GLY A 126 -5.38 2.99 13.08
N ARG A 127 -4.72 3.11 14.25
CA ARG A 127 -5.28 2.88 15.58
C ARG A 127 -5.30 4.12 16.46
N ILE A 128 -4.36 5.04 16.23
CA ILE A 128 -4.28 6.32 16.95
C ILE A 128 -4.17 7.45 15.93
N ALA A 129 -4.77 8.59 16.22
CA ALA A 129 -4.67 9.77 15.38
C ALA A 129 -3.70 10.79 16.01
N ALA A 130 -2.98 11.52 15.16
CA ALA A 130 -2.18 12.66 15.54
C ALA A 130 -2.59 13.88 14.69
N MET A 131 -2.17 15.09 15.08
CA MET A 131 -2.53 16.29 14.32
C MET A 131 -1.79 16.35 12.97
N GLY A 132 -2.38 17.03 11.99
CA GLY A 132 -1.69 17.49 10.79
C GLY A 132 -1.49 16.46 9.68
N GLN A 133 -2.08 15.27 9.78
CA GLN A 133 -2.00 14.22 8.75
C GLN A 133 -3.39 13.62 8.47
N GLN A 134 -4.43 14.43 8.45
CA GLN A 134 -5.82 13.98 8.38
C GLN A 134 -6.11 13.00 7.23
N PRO A 135 -5.71 13.25 5.95
CA PRO A 135 -6.00 12.32 4.87
C PRO A 135 -5.31 10.96 5.08
N TYR A 136 -4.08 10.98 5.60
CA TYR A 136 -3.32 9.76 5.84
C TYR A 136 -3.96 8.89 6.91
N PHE A 137 -4.30 9.47 8.08
CA PHE A 137 -4.97 8.73 9.16
C PHE A 137 -6.28 8.16 8.67
N THR A 138 -7.13 8.99 8.06
CA THR A 138 -8.42 8.56 7.52
C THR A 138 -8.24 7.35 6.60
N SER A 139 -7.25 7.37 5.71
CA SER A 139 -7.00 6.25 4.81
C SER A 139 -6.55 4.98 5.53
N LYS A 140 -5.76 5.11 6.60
CA LYS A 140 -5.28 3.95 7.37
C LYS A 140 -6.36 3.36 8.26
N TRP A 141 -7.18 4.20 8.92
CA TRP A 141 -8.37 3.73 9.64
C TRP A 141 -9.36 3.03 8.72
N ALA A 142 -9.60 3.57 7.53
CA ALA A 142 -10.46 2.93 6.54
C ALA A 142 -9.90 1.58 6.07
N LEU A 143 -8.57 1.48 5.88
CA LEU A 143 -7.90 0.22 5.52
C LEU A 143 -8.03 -0.83 6.63
N GLU A 144 -7.93 -0.43 7.91
CA GLU A 144 -8.17 -1.33 9.05
C GLU A 144 -9.58 -1.92 9.01
N GLY A 145 -10.61 -1.06 9.01
CA GLY A 145 -12.00 -1.51 9.01
C GLY A 145 -12.34 -2.38 7.79
N MET A 146 -11.86 -2.00 6.59
CA MET A 146 -12.01 -2.81 5.39
C MET A 146 -11.34 -4.18 5.54
N SER A 147 -10.14 -4.23 6.13
CA SER A 147 -9.39 -5.48 6.29
C SER A 147 -10.04 -6.42 7.32
N GLU A 148 -10.56 -5.88 8.42
CA GLU A 148 -11.28 -6.64 9.45
C GLU A 148 -12.59 -7.25 8.89
N GLY A 149 -13.34 -6.47 8.10
CA GLY A 149 -14.53 -6.96 7.40
C GLY A 149 -14.20 -8.06 6.41
N LEU A 150 -13.22 -7.81 5.54
CA LEU A 150 -12.75 -8.78 4.56
C LEU A 150 -12.31 -10.10 5.22
N ALA A 151 -11.59 -10.03 6.34
CA ALA A 151 -11.13 -11.23 7.04
C ALA A 151 -12.28 -12.18 7.41
N GLN A 152 -13.41 -11.62 7.85
CA GLN A 152 -14.61 -12.39 8.20
C GLN A 152 -15.27 -12.98 6.95
N GLU A 153 -15.38 -12.21 5.87
CA GLU A 153 -16.00 -12.63 4.62
C GLU A 153 -15.25 -13.77 3.94
N VAL A 154 -13.90 -13.77 3.99
CA VAL A 154 -13.09 -14.73 3.24
C VAL A 154 -12.61 -15.92 4.06
N ALA A 155 -12.75 -15.90 5.38
CA ALA A 155 -12.38 -17.00 6.27
C ALA A 155 -13.05 -18.33 5.89
N PRO A 156 -14.35 -18.39 5.51
CA PRO A 156 -15.00 -19.63 5.08
C PRO A 156 -14.37 -20.25 3.82
N PHE A 157 -13.60 -19.47 3.07
CA PHE A 157 -12.88 -19.93 1.87
C PHE A 157 -11.41 -20.28 2.15
N GLY A 158 -10.98 -20.36 3.41
CA GLY A 158 -9.61 -20.66 3.77
C GLY A 158 -8.59 -19.58 3.39
N ILE A 159 -9.05 -18.36 3.13
CA ILE A 159 -8.20 -17.22 2.83
C ILE A 159 -7.92 -16.45 4.12
N ARG A 160 -6.66 -16.10 4.33
CA ARG A 160 -6.22 -15.33 5.51
C ARG A 160 -5.99 -13.87 5.15
N VAL A 161 -6.43 -12.98 6.03
CA VAL A 161 -6.13 -11.55 5.95
C VAL A 161 -5.32 -11.17 7.17
N ALA A 162 -4.22 -10.47 6.96
CA ALA A 162 -3.38 -9.93 8.02
C ALA A 162 -3.17 -8.44 7.81
N ILE A 163 -3.14 -7.70 8.91
CA ILE A 163 -2.83 -6.29 8.93
C ILE A 163 -1.46 -6.12 9.59
N VAL A 164 -0.61 -5.31 8.98
CA VAL A 164 0.69 -4.92 9.56
C VAL A 164 0.61 -3.45 9.89
N GLU A 165 0.85 -3.11 11.15
CA GLU A 165 0.76 -1.76 11.70
C GLU A 165 2.17 -1.23 12.08
N PRO A 166 3.00 -0.80 11.11
CA PRO A 166 4.33 -0.30 11.43
C PRO A 166 4.25 0.98 12.25
N GLY A 167 5.12 1.09 13.24
CA GLY A 167 5.43 2.35 13.91
C GLY A 167 6.29 3.27 13.04
N ILE A 168 6.97 4.22 13.66
CA ILE A 168 7.90 5.11 12.95
C ILE A 168 9.09 4.27 12.45
N THR A 169 9.18 4.11 11.14
CA THR A 169 10.25 3.36 10.48
C THR A 169 10.97 4.24 9.48
N LYS A 170 12.27 3.99 9.29
CA LYS A 170 13.05 4.65 8.24
C LYS A 170 12.59 4.17 6.86
N SER A 171 11.67 4.89 6.25
CA SER A 171 11.08 4.55 4.95
C SER A 171 11.02 5.77 4.04
N ALA A 172 10.76 5.53 2.75
CA ALA A 172 10.60 6.60 1.77
C ALA A 172 9.19 7.26 1.79
N ILE A 173 8.33 6.93 2.76
CA ILE A 173 6.97 7.47 2.78
C ILE A 173 6.98 8.99 3.02
N PHE A 174 7.88 9.47 3.87
CA PHE A 174 8.00 10.91 4.13
C PHE A 174 8.40 11.72 2.88
N ALA A 175 9.19 11.12 1.97
CA ALA A 175 9.53 11.74 0.68
C ALA A 175 8.40 11.65 -0.36
N LYS A 176 7.29 11.00 -0.03
CA LYS A 176 6.10 10.84 -0.87
C LYS A 176 4.88 11.55 -0.25
N ASN A 177 5.08 12.36 0.77
CA ASN A 177 4.01 13.14 1.35
C ASN A 177 3.48 14.12 0.32
N ILE A 178 2.17 14.22 0.26
CA ILE A 178 1.47 15.29 -0.45
C ILE A 178 1.13 16.33 0.62
N ASP A 179 1.75 17.49 0.53
CA ASP A 179 1.55 18.53 1.53
C ASP A 179 0.39 19.44 1.14
N GLY A 180 -0.53 19.62 2.06
CA GLY A 180 -1.54 20.66 1.96
C GLY A 180 -0.91 22.05 2.15
N PRO A 181 -1.50 23.09 1.57
CA PRO A 181 -1.00 24.44 1.78
C PRO A 181 -1.22 24.89 3.24
N ASN A 182 -0.20 25.51 3.83
CA ASN A 182 -0.36 26.28 5.07
C ASN A 182 -0.99 27.63 4.69
N LYS A 183 -2.32 27.72 4.85
CA LYS A 183 -3.10 28.86 4.35
C LYS A 183 -3.25 29.98 5.38
N THR A 184 -3.10 29.66 6.66
CA THR A 184 -3.29 30.59 7.76
C THR A 184 -2.17 30.49 8.78
N ASP A 185 -1.87 31.61 9.46
CA ASP A 185 -0.89 31.62 10.56
C ASP A 185 -1.39 30.89 11.81
N ALA A 186 -2.70 30.63 11.90
CA ALA A 186 -3.32 29.98 13.04
C ALA A 186 -2.73 28.59 13.35
N TYR A 187 -2.28 27.87 12.32
CA TYR A 187 -1.74 26.50 12.45
C TYR A 187 -0.22 26.40 12.35
N ASN A 188 0.50 27.53 12.30
CA ASN A 188 1.97 27.54 12.19
C ASN A 188 2.66 26.70 13.27
N ALA A 189 2.15 26.72 14.52
CA ALA A 189 2.70 25.92 15.60
C ALA A 189 2.48 24.42 15.41
N HIS A 190 1.38 24.01 14.77
CA HIS A 190 1.06 22.63 14.46
C HIS A 190 1.99 22.08 13.36
N TYR A 191 2.17 22.85 12.29
CA TYR A 191 3.07 22.48 11.19
C TYR A 191 4.53 22.39 11.64
N ARG A 192 4.99 23.30 12.51
CA ARG A 192 6.35 23.23 13.07
C ARG A 192 6.59 21.92 13.84
N ARG A 193 5.59 21.40 14.55
CA ARG A 193 5.71 20.13 15.29
C ARG A 193 5.70 18.90 14.40
N LEU A 194 5.10 18.98 13.19
CA LEU A 194 5.10 17.88 12.23
C LEU A 194 6.45 17.64 11.58
N PHE A 195 7.29 18.67 11.49
CA PHE A 195 8.57 18.64 10.78
C PHE A 195 9.80 18.62 11.72
N GLN A 196 9.58 18.53 13.01
CA GLN A 196 10.61 18.27 14.01
C GLN A 196 10.72 16.76 14.31
#